data_5662e65cceafd893372c68f88819c4f3
#
_entry.id   5662e65cceafd893372c68f88819c4f3
#
_cell.length_a   1.000
_cell.length_b   1.000
_cell.length_c   1.000
_cell.angle_alpha   90.00
_cell.angle_beta   90.00
_cell.angle_gamma   90.00
#
_symmetry.space_group_name_H-M   'P 1'
#
loop_
_entity.id
_entity.type
_entity.pdbx_description
1 polymer ?
#
loop_
_entity_poly.entity_id
_entity_poly.type
_entity_poly.pdbx_seq_one_letter_code
_entity_poly.pdbx_strand_id
1 'polypeptide(L)'
;MILMILFLLRGKALCAGDIAAYVDLGFSADGRIYMFAQYGVQSGTLKPWADLFIVDVPQNNFAAGGKVSFVHDAPVTAGQDGSGALYRLIARSAALAERYGVSYLLQGQALYVALDDGGGGPAPLGEIIEFRDFSTSHYYRAQLVPRLEGSGSNLASSFYITLERTGWDGSRKTYMIGNPQIRRPLINSYRIRKVMAAPRDGSVIFVIEMRKLGADGMDIRYMVEALRL
;
A
#
# COMPACT_ATOMS: atom_id res chain seq x y z
N MET A 1 32.06 51.45 -14.87
CA MET A 1 31.67 50.26 -15.68
C MET A 1 31.48 49.10 -14.69
N ILE A 2 30.25 48.91 -14.20
CA ILE A 2 29.90 47.91 -13.18
C ILE A 2 29.46 46.67 -13.94
N LEU A 3 30.26 45.59 -13.81
CA LEU A 3 29.95 44.26 -14.42
C LEU A 3 29.00 43.52 -13.49
N MET A 4 27.71 43.47 -13.88
CA MET A 4 26.65 42.75 -13.18
C MET A 4 26.74 41.26 -13.54
N ILE A 5 27.35 40.47 -12.64
CA ILE A 5 27.41 38.99 -12.78
C ILE A 5 26.04 38.42 -12.45
N LEU A 6 25.28 37.99 -13.49
CA LEU A 6 24.02 37.31 -13.35
C LEU A 6 24.30 35.84 -12.96
N PHE A 7 24.22 35.54 -11.68
CA PHE A 7 24.25 34.15 -11.18
C PHE A 7 22.93 33.44 -11.60
N LEU A 8 22.97 32.68 -12.67
CA LEU A 8 21.91 31.73 -13.03
C LEU A 8 21.90 30.60 -11.97
N LEU A 9 21.10 30.78 -10.93
CA LEU A 9 20.69 29.70 -10.04
C LEU A 9 19.91 28.70 -10.90
N ARG A 10 20.58 27.66 -11.36
CA ARG A 10 19.91 26.44 -11.81
C ARG A 10 19.24 25.82 -10.59
N GLY A 11 18.01 26.23 -10.31
CA GLY A 11 17.14 25.50 -9.39
C GLY A 11 17.02 24.08 -9.94
N LYS A 12 17.61 23.11 -9.23
CA LYS A 12 17.24 21.72 -9.43
C LYS A 12 15.75 21.67 -9.14
N ALA A 13 14.93 21.40 -10.15
CA ALA A 13 13.55 21.05 -9.93
C ALA A 13 13.58 19.88 -8.95
N LEU A 14 13.08 20.09 -7.73
CA LEU A 14 12.82 19.02 -6.79
C LEU A 14 11.69 18.23 -7.42
N CYS A 15 12.03 17.24 -8.27
CA CYS A 15 11.07 16.28 -8.75
C CYS A 15 10.66 15.44 -7.54
N ALA A 16 9.45 15.66 -7.06
CA ALA A 16 8.79 14.75 -6.15
C ALA A 16 8.51 13.45 -6.90
N GLY A 17 8.84 12.30 -6.30
CA GLY A 17 8.50 11.01 -6.88
C GLY A 17 6.99 10.84 -7.03
N ASP A 18 6.60 9.78 -7.70
CA ASP A 18 5.21 9.43 -7.98
C ASP A 18 4.53 8.87 -6.71
N ILE A 19 3.67 9.66 -6.10
CA ILE A 19 2.98 9.33 -4.86
C ILE A 19 1.60 8.74 -5.17
N ALA A 20 1.40 7.47 -4.83
CA ALA A 20 0.11 6.82 -4.92
C ALA A 20 -0.82 7.22 -3.77
N ALA A 21 -2.12 7.35 -4.08
CA ALA A 21 -3.20 7.33 -3.10
C ALA A 21 -3.79 5.90 -3.02
N TYR A 22 -3.94 5.38 -1.81
CA TYR A 22 -4.54 4.07 -1.56
C TYR A 22 -6.05 4.20 -1.39
N VAL A 23 -6.81 3.22 -1.91
CA VAL A 23 -8.27 3.18 -1.82
C VAL A 23 -8.76 1.79 -1.49
N ASP A 24 -9.49 1.64 -0.37
CA ASP A 24 -10.26 0.45 -0.07
C ASP A 24 -11.47 0.37 -1.01
N LEU A 25 -11.64 -0.72 -1.72
CA LEU A 25 -12.79 -0.93 -2.60
C LEU A 25 -13.83 -1.89 -2.02
N GLY A 26 -13.43 -2.77 -1.09
CA GLY A 26 -14.36 -3.58 -0.36
C GLY A 26 -14.06 -5.08 -0.38
N PHE A 27 -14.95 -5.84 0.22
CA PHE A 27 -14.83 -7.29 0.38
C PHE A 27 -15.96 -8.06 -0.29
N SER A 28 -15.73 -9.36 -0.53
CA SER A 28 -16.82 -10.31 -0.79
C SER A 28 -17.66 -10.53 0.49
N ALA A 29 -18.89 -11.01 0.31
CA ALA A 29 -19.83 -11.22 1.42
C ALA A 29 -19.31 -12.19 2.50
N ASP A 30 -18.42 -13.11 2.15
CA ASP A 30 -17.79 -14.09 3.05
C ASP A 30 -16.44 -13.62 3.62
N GLY A 31 -15.96 -12.42 3.23
CA GLY A 31 -14.68 -11.87 3.66
C GLY A 31 -13.44 -12.48 3.02
N ARG A 32 -13.60 -13.46 2.11
CA ARG A 32 -12.48 -14.20 1.52
C ARG A 32 -11.77 -13.46 0.39
N ILE A 33 -12.44 -12.53 -0.24
CA ILE A 33 -11.89 -11.69 -1.30
C ILE A 33 -11.84 -10.25 -0.82
N TYR A 34 -10.72 -9.62 -1.03
CA TYR A 34 -10.52 -8.21 -0.76
C TYR A 34 -10.08 -7.49 -2.03
N MET A 35 -10.69 -6.36 -2.33
CA MET A 35 -10.34 -5.51 -3.45
C MET A 35 -9.87 -4.14 -2.98
N PHE A 36 -8.75 -3.70 -3.51
CA PHE A 36 -8.24 -2.35 -3.29
C PHE A 36 -7.65 -1.77 -4.58
N ALA A 37 -7.44 -0.49 -4.59
CA ALA A 37 -6.77 0.20 -5.68
C ALA A 37 -5.74 1.20 -5.15
N GLN A 38 -4.89 1.64 -6.07
CA GLN A 38 -4.04 2.80 -5.88
C GLN A 38 -4.03 3.62 -7.17
N TYR A 39 -3.85 4.92 -7.04
CA TYR A 39 -3.78 5.81 -8.18
C TYR A 39 -2.84 6.99 -7.92
N GLY A 40 -2.42 7.64 -8.97
CA GLY A 40 -1.53 8.80 -8.87
C GLY A 40 -1.31 9.46 -10.21
N VAL A 41 -0.32 10.32 -10.25
CA VAL A 41 0.14 11.01 -11.45
C VAL A 41 1.63 10.72 -11.60
N GLN A 42 2.04 10.27 -12.76
CA GLN A 42 3.46 10.02 -13.07
C GLN A 42 4.25 11.33 -13.05
N SER A 43 5.33 11.40 -12.28
CA SER A 43 6.13 12.61 -12.12
C SER A 43 6.71 13.14 -13.43
N GLY A 44 7.21 12.27 -14.30
CA GLY A 44 7.87 12.67 -15.54
C GLY A 44 6.92 13.04 -16.68
N THR A 45 5.75 12.39 -16.78
CA THR A 45 4.82 12.55 -17.90
C THR A 45 3.54 13.29 -17.55
N LEU A 46 3.29 13.50 -16.26
CA LEU A 46 2.05 14.02 -15.68
C LEU A 46 0.80 13.20 -16.09
N LYS A 47 0.98 11.95 -16.49
CA LYS A 47 -0.13 11.08 -16.87
C LYS A 47 -0.77 10.44 -15.64
N PRO A 48 -2.12 10.54 -15.48
CA PRO A 48 -2.84 9.81 -14.43
C PRO A 48 -2.75 8.31 -14.66
N TRP A 49 -2.57 7.57 -13.59
CA TRP A 49 -2.56 6.11 -13.60
C TRP A 49 -3.35 5.54 -12.42
N ALA A 50 -3.78 4.30 -12.55
CA ALA A 50 -4.40 3.54 -11.47
C ALA A 50 -4.08 2.06 -11.64
N ASP A 51 -3.92 1.38 -10.50
CA ASP A 51 -3.83 -0.08 -10.39
C ASP A 51 -4.95 -0.58 -9.46
N LEU A 52 -5.58 -1.68 -9.85
CA LEU A 52 -6.60 -2.36 -9.08
C LEU A 52 -6.15 -3.79 -8.79
N PHE A 53 -6.36 -4.22 -7.56
CA PHE A 53 -5.94 -5.52 -7.06
C PHE A 53 -7.09 -6.24 -6.38
N ILE A 54 -7.24 -7.53 -6.69
CA ILE A 54 -8.14 -8.45 -6.00
C ILE A 54 -7.30 -9.53 -5.34
N VAL A 55 -7.48 -9.69 -4.04
CA VAL A 55 -6.70 -10.57 -3.17
C VAL A 55 -7.57 -11.70 -2.65
N ASP A 56 -7.09 -12.93 -2.79
CA ASP A 56 -7.59 -14.09 -2.05
C ASP A 56 -6.99 -14.04 -0.65
N VAL A 57 -7.80 -13.65 0.32
CA VAL A 57 -7.38 -13.40 1.70
C VAL A 57 -6.84 -14.68 2.36
N PRO A 58 -7.51 -15.85 2.29
CA PRO A 58 -6.98 -17.10 2.80
C PRO A 58 -5.63 -17.53 2.22
N GLN A 59 -5.39 -17.24 0.96
CA GLN A 59 -4.15 -17.62 0.28
C GLN A 59 -3.06 -16.55 0.40
N ASN A 60 -3.40 -15.36 0.88
CA ASN A 60 -2.53 -14.20 0.88
C ASN A 60 -1.87 -13.98 -0.49
N ASN A 61 -2.67 -14.04 -1.55
CA ASN A 61 -2.18 -13.93 -2.92
C ASN A 61 -3.22 -13.23 -3.81
N PHE A 62 -2.79 -12.79 -4.98
CA PHE A 62 -3.73 -12.21 -5.94
C PHE A 62 -4.65 -13.28 -6.54
N ALA A 63 -5.94 -12.98 -6.61
CA ALA A 63 -6.91 -13.79 -7.33
C ALA A 63 -6.58 -13.84 -8.84
N ALA A 64 -7.06 -14.84 -9.55
CA ALA A 64 -6.82 -15.00 -10.98
C ALA A 64 -7.35 -13.80 -11.78
N GLY A 65 -6.47 -13.13 -12.53
CA GLY A 65 -6.79 -11.88 -13.23
C GLY A 65 -6.98 -10.66 -12.30
N GLY A 66 -6.67 -10.80 -11.02
CA GLY A 66 -6.88 -9.79 -9.99
C GLY A 66 -5.87 -8.64 -9.97
N LYS A 67 -5.10 -8.44 -11.03
CA LYS A 67 -4.22 -7.28 -11.22
C LYS A 67 -4.59 -6.59 -12.51
N VAL A 68 -5.09 -5.38 -12.42
CA VAL A 68 -5.50 -4.59 -13.58
C VAL A 68 -4.91 -3.19 -13.45
N SER A 69 -4.31 -2.69 -14.52
CA SER A 69 -3.69 -1.36 -14.56
C SER A 69 -4.28 -0.51 -15.66
N PHE A 70 -4.27 0.79 -15.46
CA PHE A 70 -4.67 1.78 -16.45
C PHE A 70 -3.79 3.02 -16.35
N VAL A 71 -3.35 3.52 -17.50
CA VAL A 71 -2.69 4.83 -17.63
C VAL A 71 -3.50 5.66 -18.61
N HIS A 72 -3.79 6.89 -18.25
CA HIS A 72 -4.49 7.83 -19.14
C HIS A 72 -3.51 8.40 -20.17
N ASP A 73 -3.98 8.58 -21.41
CA ASP A 73 -3.10 9.02 -22.51
C ASP A 73 -2.67 10.48 -22.40
N ALA A 74 -3.56 11.35 -21.89
CA ALA A 74 -3.28 12.77 -21.73
C ALA A 74 -2.75 13.09 -20.33
N PRO A 75 -1.80 14.04 -20.20
CA PRO A 75 -1.35 14.54 -18.91
C PRO A 75 -2.46 15.34 -18.20
N VAL A 76 -2.35 15.42 -16.86
CA VAL A 76 -3.19 16.33 -16.05
C VAL A 76 -2.78 17.78 -16.27
N THR A 77 -3.76 18.67 -16.13
CA THR A 77 -3.58 20.12 -16.09
C THR A 77 -3.80 20.66 -14.69
N ALA A 78 -3.49 21.92 -14.46
CA ALA A 78 -3.70 22.56 -13.16
C ALA A 78 -5.13 22.38 -12.64
N GLY A 79 -5.28 21.94 -11.38
CA GLY A 79 -6.56 21.65 -10.75
C GLY A 79 -7.12 20.24 -11.01
N GLN A 80 -6.42 19.41 -11.78
CA GLN A 80 -6.75 18.00 -11.98
C GLN A 80 -5.84 17.09 -11.14
N ASP A 81 -6.33 15.91 -10.83
CA ASP A 81 -5.59 14.85 -10.12
C ASP A 81 -5.70 13.49 -10.85
N GLY A 82 -5.13 12.43 -10.24
CA GLY A 82 -5.13 11.09 -10.80
C GLY A 82 -6.44 10.32 -10.66
N SER A 83 -7.44 10.81 -9.91
CA SER A 83 -8.64 10.05 -9.54
C SER A 83 -9.50 9.66 -10.74
N GLY A 84 -9.46 10.43 -11.82
CA GLY A 84 -10.15 10.08 -13.07
C GLY A 84 -9.67 8.76 -13.68
N ALA A 85 -8.39 8.41 -13.53
CA ALA A 85 -7.85 7.12 -13.94
C ALA A 85 -8.43 5.99 -13.09
N LEU A 86 -8.54 6.20 -11.76
CA LEU A 86 -9.15 5.24 -10.84
C LEU A 86 -10.60 4.95 -11.22
N TYR A 87 -11.44 5.97 -11.36
CA TYR A 87 -12.87 5.78 -11.69
C TYR A 87 -13.06 5.03 -13.02
N ARG A 88 -12.24 5.35 -14.01
CA ARG A 88 -12.26 4.64 -15.29
C ARG A 88 -11.84 3.18 -15.15
N LEU A 89 -10.84 2.89 -14.32
CA LEU A 89 -10.38 1.52 -14.04
C LEU A 89 -11.45 0.73 -13.29
N ILE A 90 -12.09 1.30 -12.27
CA ILE A 90 -13.21 0.68 -11.54
C ILE A 90 -14.34 0.32 -12.51
N ALA A 91 -14.76 1.24 -13.37
CA ALA A 91 -15.81 0.99 -14.35
C ALA A 91 -15.46 -0.17 -15.30
N ARG A 92 -14.22 -0.23 -15.79
CA ARG A 92 -13.74 -1.32 -16.65
C ARG A 92 -13.62 -2.66 -15.94
N SER A 93 -13.45 -2.65 -14.62
CA SER A 93 -13.27 -3.84 -13.79
C SER A 93 -14.56 -4.30 -13.12
N ALA A 94 -15.73 -3.70 -13.44
CA ALA A 94 -17.01 -4.01 -12.80
C ALA A 94 -17.37 -5.50 -12.91
N ALA A 95 -17.25 -6.10 -14.09
CA ALA A 95 -17.51 -7.54 -14.29
C ALA A 95 -16.54 -8.43 -13.48
N LEU A 96 -15.31 -7.97 -13.25
CA LEU A 96 -14.34 -8.69 -12.43
C LEU A 96 -14.71 -8.60 -10.94
N ALA A 97 -15.13 -7.44 -10.46
CA ALA A 97 -15.61 -7.24 -9.10
C ALA A 97 -16.87 -8.10 -8.84
N GLU A 98 -17.81 -8.12 -9.77
CA GLU A 98 -19.01 -8.97 -9.72
C GLU A 98 -18.66 -10.46 -9.68
N ARG A 99 -17.76 -10.91 -10.56
CA ARG A 99 -17.27 -12.31 -10.59
C ARG A 99 -16.73 -12.77 -9.24
N TYR A 100 -16.06 -11.89 -8.51
CA TYR A 100 -15.49 -12.18 -7.20
C TYR A 100 -16.43 -11.82 -6.04
N GLY A 101 -17.65 -11.38 -6.33
CA GLY A 101 -18.67 -11.05 -5.34
C GLY A 101 -18.26 -9.87 -4.44
N VAL A 102 -17.43 -8.96 -4.93
CA VAL A 102 -16.99 -7.79 -4.15
C VAL A 102 -18.11 -6.77 -4.05
N SER A 103 -18.38 -6.33 -2.84
CA SER A 103 -19.31 -5.23 -2.55
C SER A 103 -18.55 -4.02 -2.03
N TYR A 104 -18.72 -2.89 -2.68
CA TYR A 104 -18.14 -1.60 -2.24
C TYR A 104 -18.71 -1.09 -0.90
N LEU A 105 -19.83 -1.67 -0.44
CA LEU A 105 -20.44 -1.36 0.85
C LEU A 105 -19.88 -2.20 2.01
N LEU A 106 -19.20 -3.31 1.71
CA LEU A 106 -18.58 -4.16 2.72
C LEU A 106 -17.14 -3.73 2.93
N GLN A 107 -16.92 -2.94 3.97
CA GLN A 107 -15.60 -2.46 4.34
C GLN A 107 -15.06 -3.20 5.56
N GLY A 108 -13.74 -3.34 5.64
CA GLY A 108 -13.07 -3.89 6.83
C GLY A 108 -13.15 -2.93 8.02
N GLN A 109 -13.24 -3.50 9.21
CA GLN A 109 -13.13 -2.72 10.45
C GLN A 109 -11.69 -2.26 10.65
N ALA A 110 -11.45 -0.95 10.71
CA ALA A 110 -10.12 -0.42 11.00
C ALA A 110 -9.72 -0.77 12.43
N LEU A 111 -8.56 -1.43 12.58
CA LEU A 111 -7.95 -1.77 13.87
C LEU A 111 -6.78 -0.84 14.19
N TYR A 112 -6.08 -0.37 13.17
CA TYR A 112 -4.97 0.56 13.27
C TYR A 112 -4.89 1.45 12.02
N VAL A 113 -4.60 2.72 12.21
CA VAL A 113 -4.31 3.68 11.14
C VAL A 113 -3.10 4.50 11.56
N ALA A 114 -2.05 4.48 10.74
CA ALA A 114 -0.90 5.33 10.97
C ALA A 114 -1.26 6.79 10.72
N LEU A 115 -1.02 7.64 11.69
CA LEU A 115 -1.11 9.08 11.52
C LEU A 115 0.18 9.60 10.87
N ASP A 116 0.04 10.51 9.93
CA ASP A 116 1.20 11.23 9.40
C ASP A 116 1.60 12.31 10.42
N ASP A 117 2.73 12.10 11.05
CA ASP A 117 3.34 13.02 12.02
C ASP A 117 4.07 14.20 11.35
N GLY A 118 3.89 14.38 10.04
CA GLY A 118 4.57 15.41 9.23
C GLY A 118 6.05 15.16 9.00
N GLY A 119 6.60 14.08 9.58
CA GLY A 119 7.96 13.64 9.40
C GLY A 119 8.11 12.82 8.12
N GLY A 120 8.57 13.44 7.03
CA GLY A 120 8.91 12.73 5.78
C GLY A 120 10.14 11.81 5.88
N GLY A 121 10.56 11.46 7.09
CA GLY A 121 11.70 10.58 7.33
C GLY A 121 11.45 9.13 6.86
N PRO A 122 12.52 8.37 6.60
CA PRO A 122 12.40 6.94 6.30
C PRO A 122 11.68 6.24 7.46
N ALA A 123 10.78 5.30 7.12
CA ALA A 123 10.17 4.46 8.14
C ALA A 123 11.26 3.72 8.93
N PRO A 124 11.13 3.60 10.26
CA PRO A 124 12.12 2.93 11.07
C PRO A 124 12.28 1.47 10.62
N LEU A 125 13.53 0.98 10.60
CA LEU A 125 13.81 -0.43 10.41
C LEU A 125 13.19 -1.20 11.58
N GLY A 126 12.25 -2.11 11.28
CA GLY A 126 11.63 -2.93 12.32
C GLY A 126 10.49 -2.22 13.06
N GLU A 127 9.61 -1.52 12.34
CA GLU A 127 8.42 -0.90 12.91
C GLU A 127 7.59 -1.88 13.74
N ILE A 128 7.23 -1.47 14.96
CA ILE A 128 6.34 -2.22 15.85
C ILE A 128 5.10 -1.37 16.08
N ILE A 129 3.95 -2.01 15.90
CA ILE A 129 2.64 -1.41 16.21
C ILE A 129 1.87 -2.31 17.15
N GLU A 130 1.05 -1.70 17.99
CA GLU A 130 0.15 -2.39 18.91
C GLU A 130 -1.26 -1.87 18.71
N PHE A 131 -2.22 -2.77 18.68
CA PHE A 131 -3.63 -2.41 18.47
C PHE A 131 -4.54 -3.46 19.11
N ARG A 132 -5.80 -3.09 19.30
CA ARG A 132 -6.82 -3.95 19.89
C ARG A 132 -8.02 -4.07 18.98
N ASP A 133 -8.53 -5.28 18.83
CA ASP A 133 -9.86 -5.52 18.31
C ASP A 133 -10.86 -5.55 19.46
N PHE A 134 -11.67 -4.52 19.56
CA PHE A 134 -12.67 -4.39 20.62
C PHE A 134 -13.86 -5.34 20.43
N SER A 135 -14.11 -5.82 19.22
CA SER A 135 -15.21 -6.75 18.92
C SER A 135 -14.92 -8.15 19.43
N THR A 136 -13.65 -8.59 19.35
CA THR A 136 -13.21 -9.91 19.79
C THR A 136 -12.41 -9.88 21.10
N SER A 137 -12.14 -8.68 21.61
CA SER A 137 -11.30 -8.47 22.81
C SER A 137 -9.87 -8.99 22.69
N HIS A 138 -9.36 -9.19 21.46
CA HIS A 138 -8.00 -9.57 21.21
C HIS A 138 -7.07 -8.35 21.20
N TYR A 139 -5.87 -8.56 21.72
CA TYR A 139 -4.77 -7.62 21.64
C TYR A 139 -3.73 -8.13 20.64
N TYR A 140 -3.17 -7.25 19.85
CA TYR A 140 -2.21 -7.56 18.79
C TYR A 140 -0.95 -6.73 18.91
N ARG A 141 0.19 -7.39 18.69
CA ARG A 141 1.49 -6.76 18.52
C ARG A 141 2.07 -7.22 17.20
N ALA A 142 2.25 -6.31 16.25
CA ALA A 142 2.81 -6.60 14.94
C ALA A 142 4.18 -5.95 14.81
N GLN A 143 5.15 -6.71 14.31
CA GLN A 143 6.48 -6.22 13.98
C GLN A 143 6.75 -6.44 12.49
N LEU A 144 6.94 -5.36 11.76
CA LEU A 144 7.40 -5.37 10.37
C LEU A 144 8.92 -5.53 10.34
N VAL A 145 9.41 -6.58 9.69
CA VAL A 145 10.83 -6.91 9.62
C VAL A 145 11.31 -6.84 8.16
N PRO A 146 11.85 -5.69 7.72
CA PRO A 146 12.41 -5.55 6.38
C PRO A 146 13.81 -6.18 6.30
N ARG A 147 14.15 -6.63 5.10
CA ARG A 147 15.50 -7.07 4.71
C ARG A 147 15.89 -6.33 3.43
N LEU A 148 17.00 -5.61 3.48
CA LEU A 148 17.54 -4.87 2.35
C LEU A 148 18.84 -5.51 1.89
N GLU A 149 19.01 -5.65 0.59
CA GLU A 149 20.19 -6.22 -0.05
C GLU A 149 20.63 -5.30 -1.19
N GLY A 150 21.93 -5.04 -1.29
CA GLY A 150 22.49 -4.16 -2.31
C GLY A 150 22.25 -2.68 -2.02
N SER A 151 22.50 -1.84 -3.01
CA SER A 151 22.34 -0.39 -2.94
C SER A 151 22.15 0.22 -4.33
N GLY A 152 21.63 1.45 -4.39
CA GLY A 152 21.41 2.18 -5.64
C GLY A 152 20.52 1.39 -6.61
N SER A 153 20.95 1.23 -7.86
CA SER A 153 20.23 0.49 -8.89
C SER A 153 20.10 -1.02 -8.63
N ASN A 154 20.96 -1.58 -7.78
CA ASN A 154 20.97 -2.99 -7.41
C ASN A 154 20.25 -3.27 -6.09
N LEU A 155 19.59 -2.26 -5.52
CA LEU A 155 18.81 -2.42 -4.30
C LEU A 155 17.66 -3.40 -4.55
N ALA A 156 17.55 -4.39 -3.69
CA ALA A 156 16.39 -5.27 -3.58
C ALA A 156 16.02 -5.45 -2.11
N SER A 157 14.75 -5.65 -1.84
CA SER A 157 14.30 -5.87 -0.48
C SER A 157 13.17 -6.87 -0.38
N SER A 158 13.01 -7.44 0.79
CA SER A 158 11.89 -8.26 1.18
C SER A 158 11.45 -7.89 2.59
N PHE A 159 10.30 -8.39 3.03
CA PHE A 159 9.86 -8.26 4.41
C PHE A 159 8.96 -9.42 4.80
N TYR A 160 8.75 -9.54 6.10
CA TYR A 160 7.68 -10.29 6.73
C TYR A 160 7.16 -9.52 7.94
N ILE A 161 5.99 -9.89 8.43
CA ILE A 161 5.40 -9.35 9.64
C ILE A 161 5.28 -10.50 10.65
N THR A 162 5.80 -10.31 11.85
CA THR A 162 5.49 -11.18 12.98
C THR A 162 4.29 -10.58 13.72
N LEU A 163 3.20 -11.34 13.83
CA LEU A 163 2.00 -10.94 14.54
C LEU A 163 1.80 -11.82 15.78
N GLU A 164 1.86 -11.23 16.96
CA GLU A 164 1.44 -11.84 18.20
C GLU A 164 -0.01 -11.42 18.48
N ARG A 165 -0.88 -12.41 18.70
CA ARG A 165 -2.27 -12.22 19.14
C ARG A 165 -2.41 -12.74 20.56
N THR A 166 -2.88 -11.92 21.49
CA THR A 166 -3.18 -12.27 22.85
C THR A 166 -4.70 -12.28 23.06
N GLY A 167 -5.25 -13.41 23.50
CA GLY A 167 -6.65 -13.55 23.85
C GLY A 167 -6.98 -12.92 25.21
N TRP A 168 -8.27 -12.76 25.49
CA TRP A 168 -8.77 -12.25 26.78
C TRP A 168 -8.39 -13.18 27.95
N ASP A 169 -8.17 -14.48 27.68
CA ASP A 169 -7.72 -15.50 28.63
C ASP A 169 -6.20 -15.53 28.83
N GLY A 170 -5.46 -14.61 28.21
CA GLY A 170 -4.01 -14.55 28.21
C GLY A 170 -3.34 -15.53 27.26
N SER A 171 -4.08 -16.32 26.51
CA SER A 171 -3.52 -17.20 25.48
C SER A 171 -2.80 -16.38 24.40
N ARG A 172 -1.66 -16.90 23.92
CA ARG A 172 -0.86 -16.23 22.89
C ARG A 172 -0.67 -17.12 21.68
N LYS A 173 -0.80 -16.53 20.50
CA LYS A 173 -0.45 -17.17 19.23
C LYS A 173 0.40 -16.21 18.41
N THR A 174 1.43 -16.76 17.76
CA THR A 174 2.33 -16.00 16.89
C THR A 174 2.17 -16.50 15.47
N TYR A 175 2.12 -15.55 14.53
CA TYR A 175 1.98 -15.80 13.09
C TYR A 175 3.09 -15.07 12.35
N MET A 176 3.50 -15.63 11.22
CA MET A 176 4.35 -14.96 10.24
C MET A 176 3.53 -14.68 8.98
N ILE A 177 3.49 -13.43 8.55
CA ILE A 177 2.71 -12.94 7.42
C ILE A 177 3.67 -12.38 6.38
N GLY A 178 3.40 -12.65 5.11
CA GLY A 178 4.30 -12.30 4.02
C GLY A 178 5.37 -13.36 3.75
N ASN A 179 6.08 -13.17 2.64
CA ASN A 179 7.11 -14.10 2.21
C ASN A 179 8.47 -13.40 2.09
N PRO A 180 9.43 -13.68 3.01
CA PRO A 180 10.74 -13.06 3.00
C PRO A 180 11.62 -13.46 1.80
N GLN A 181 11.19 -14.44 0.99
CA GLN A 181 11.89 -14.83 -0.23
C GLN A 181 11.49 -13.99 -1.45
N ILE A 182 10.38 -13.24 -1.37
CA ILE A 182 9.95 -12.36 -2.46
C ILE A 182 10.79 -11.10 -2.45
N ARG A 183 11.75 -11.03 -3.36
CA ARG A 183 12.59 -9.86 -3.55
C ARG A 183 11.88 -8.83 -4.41
N ARG A 184 11.84 -7.60 -3.93
CA ARG A 184 11.24 -6.45 -4.61
C ARG A 184 12.33 -5.46 -5.00
N PRO A 185 12.52 -5.20 -6.30
CA PRO A 185 13.59 -4.30 -6.75
C PRO A 185 13.28 -2.85 -6.35
N LEU A 186 14.34 -2.14 -5.98
CA LEU A 186 14.36 -0.70 -5.70
C LEU A 186 13.46 -0.24 -4.52
N ILE A 187 12.89 -1.14 -3.73
CA ILE A 187 12.16 -0.76 -2.53
C ILE A 187 13.16 -0.49 -1.41
N ASN A 188 13.14 0.74 -0.91
CA ASN A 188 14.05 1.25 0.12
C ASN A 188 13.51 1.07 1.53
N SER A 189 12.20 1.17 1.71
CA SER A 189 11.57 1.00 3.02
C SER A 189 10.11 0.59 2.92
N TYR A 190 9.60 0.06 4.03
CA TYR A 190 8.22 -0.37 4.23
C TYR A 190 7.66 0.26 5.48
N ARG A 191 6.36 0.55 5.49
CA ARG A 191 5.61 1.05 6.65
C ARG A 191 4.21 0.45 6.70
N ILE A 192 3.74 0.08 7.89
CA ILE A 192 2.34 -0.32 8.08
C ILE A 192 1.48 0.95 8.12
N ARG A 193 0.61 1.15 7.13
CA ARG A 193 -0.28 2.32 7.05
C ARG A 193 -1.63 2.09 7.68
N LYS A 194 -2.14 0.87 7.58
CA LYS A 194 -3.45 0.51 8.10
C LYS A 194 -3.47 -0.98 8.41
N VAL A 195 -4.20 -1.35 9.45
CA VAL A 195 -4.60 -2.73 9.71
C VAL A 195 -6.11 -2.77 9.84
N MET A 196 -6.75 -3.74 9.22
CA MET A 196 -8.19 -3.93 9.32
C MET A 196 -8.56 -5.39 9.50
N ALA A 197 -9.67 -5.64 10.17
CA ALA A 197 -10.32 -6.96 10.21
C ALA A 197 -11.29 -7.08 9.03
N ALA A 198 -11.21 -8.19 8.32
CA ALA A 198 -12.19 -8.52 7.28
C ALA A 198 -13.58 -8.74 7.89
N PRO A 199 -14.66 -8.41 7.15
CA PRO A 199 -16.00 -8.72 7.60
C PRO A 199 -16.17 -10.23 7.77
N ARG A 200 -16.95 -10.64 8.80
CA ARG A 200 -17.34 -12.01 9.14
C ARG A 200 -16.30 -12.91 9.78
N ASP A 201 -15.16 -13.20 9.14
CA ASP A 201 -14.21 -14.19 9.66
C ASP A 201 -13.08 -13.57 10.49
N GLY A 202 -12.99 -12.23 10.54
CA GLY A 202 -12.00 -11.51 11.30
C GLY A 202 -10.56 -11.66 10.78
N SER A 203 -10.37 -12.17 9.58
CA SER A 203 -9.05 -12.17 8.91
C SER A 203 -8.42 -10.78 8.96
N VAL A 204 -7.12 -10.70 9.19
CA VAL A 204 -6.42 -9.42 9.34
C VAL A 204 -5.72 -9.05 8.04
N ILE A 205 -5.96 -7.83 7.57
CA ILE A 205 -5.35 -7.24 6.38
C ILE A 205 -4.41 -6.12 6.81
N PHE A 206 -3.15 -6.22 6.40
CA PHE A 206 -2.13 -5.18 6.56
C PHE A 206 -1.97 -4.43 5.26
N VAL A 207 -2.17 -3.13 5.27
CA VAL A 207 -1.84 -2.22 4.16
C VAL A 207 -0.43 -1.71 4.38
N ILE A 208 0.46 -2.03 3.44
CA ILE A 208 1.88 -1.71 3.51
C ILE A 208 2.22 -0.64 2.47
N GLU A 209 2.74 0.48 2.93
CA GLU A 209 3.38 1.48 2.10
C GLU A 209 4.78 1.00 1.75
N MET A 210 5.11 1.08 0.47
CA MET A 210 6.45 0.82 -0.07
C MET A 210 7.03 2.11 -0.62
N ARG A 211 8.23 2.46 -0.21
CA ARG A 211 9.00 3.57 -0.79
C ARG A 211 10.01 3.01 -1.77
N LYS A 212 9.82 3.32 -3.04
CA LYS A 212 10.61 2.82 -4.15
C LYS A 212 11.52 3.92 -4.68
N LEU A 213 12.78 3.59 -4.95
CA LEU A 213 13.69 4.49 -5.65
C LEU A 213 13.21 4.65 -7.11
N GLY A 214 12.77 5.83 -7.47
CA GLY A 214 12.40 6.23 -8.82
C GLY A 214 13.50 7.05 -9.50
N ALA A 215 13.33 7.34 -10.78
CA ALA A 215 14.28 8.17 -11.55
C ALA A 215 14.32 9.62 -11.04
N ASP A 216 13.18 10.15 -10.64
CA ASP A 216 13.01 11.56 -10.27
C ASP A 216 12.84 11.78 -8.75
N GLY A 217 12.98 10.72 -7.95
CA GLY A 217 12.80 10.81 -6.50
C GLY A 217 12.29 9.50 -5.90
N MET A 218 11.53 9.59 -4.81
CA MET A 218 10.98 8.46 -4.10
C MET A 218 9.51 8.23 -4.48
N ASP A 219 9.20 7.12 -5.13
CA ASP A 219 7.84 6.72 -5.42
C ASP A 219 7.20 6.04 -4.21
N ILE A 220 5.91 6.30 -3.98
CA ILE A 220 5.11 5.60 -2.97
C ILE A 220 4.14 4.66 -3.69
N ARG A 221 4.10 3.42 -3.24
CA ARG A 221 3.19 2.37 -3.70
C ARG A 221 2.64 1.61 -2.52
N TYR A 222 1.51 0.96 -2.71
CA TYR A 222 0.86 0.16 -1.69
C TYR A 222 0.71 -1.30 -2.11
N MET A 223 0.79 -2.16 -1.13
CA MET A 223 0.44 -3.57 -1.23
C MET A 223 -0.29 -4.01 0.04
N VAL A 224 -0.84 -5.20 0.01
CA VAL A 224 -1.45 -5.80 1.18
C VAL A 224 -0.85 -7.16 1.47
N GLU A 225 -0.83 -7.49 2.76
CA GLU A 225 -0.60 -8.85 3.26
C GLU A 225 -1.79 -9.24 4.12
N ALA A 226 -2.24 -10.48 4.00
CA ALA A 226 -3.44 -10.98 4.66
C ALA A 226 -3.13 -12.21 5.52
N LEU A 227 -3.85 -12.34 6.63
CA LEU A 227 -3.80 -13.50 7.50
C LEU A 227 -5.21 -13.94 7.85
N ARG A 228 -5.56 -15.17 7.53
CA ARG A 228 -6.75 -15.81 8.09
C ARG A 228 -6.44 -16.32 9.50
N LEU A 229 -7.25 -15.89 10.49
CA LEU A 229 -7.11 -16.23 11.89
C LEU A 229 -7.85 -17.52 12.29
#